data_371bc946dfa8b74b56edf94f51804157
#
_entry.id   371bc946dfa8b74b56edf94f51804157
#
_cell.length_a   1.000
_cell.length_b   1.000
_cell.length_c   1.000
_cell.angle_alpha   90.00
_cell.angle_beta   90.00
_cell.angle_gamma   90.00
#
_symmetry.space_group_name_H-M   'P 1'
#
loop_
_entity.id
_entity.type
_entity.pdbx_description
1 polymer ?
#
loop_
_entity_poly.entity_id
_entity_poly.type
_entity_poly.pdbx_seq_one_letter_code
_entity_poly.pdbx_strand_id
1 'polypeptide(L)'
;MLKFLGRGAGFSDTNNGSCFSSGSRLIFMDCPLITFIRLKNEGLSKFASSTGGGDEEIKELIVAVTHTHSDHVGGLAMTIHYATFVLKIHVTVIAPSEEVKQDLDFLLSRLDGCNKDTYSLVTAEEYMRDGGDGAAWMKAVIPTKHVPALDGRCFGYNIEVDGVNTVYTGDTSTLDPFIPYLSEGSVLYTECSAYDTSVHMYVDRLIGYSDFFKEKGVRVYLMHLDDEDTILSKVSGTGFEAAELA
;
A
#
# COMPACT_ATOMS: atom_id res chain seq x y z
N MET A 1 0.93 -10.46 -8.31
CA MET A 1 1.74 -9.24 -8.04
C MET A 1 0.80 -8.06 -7.80
N LEU A 2 1.24 -7.01 -7.04
CA LEU A 2 0.44 -5.79 -6.87
C LEU A 2 0.23 -5.09 -8.23
N LYS A 3 -0.97 -4.50 -8.39
CA LYS A 3 -1.32 -3.61 -9.51
C LYS A 3 -1.40 -2.19 -9.01
N PHE A 4 -0.70 -1.28 -9.64
CA PHE A 4 -0.62 0.11 -9.21
C PHE A 4 -1.62 0.99 -9.99
N LEU A 5 -2.38 1.76 -9.24
CA LEU A 5 -3.38 2.71 -9.77
C LEU A 5 -2.75 4.08 -10.05
N GLY A 6 -1.67 4.35 -9.36
CA GLY A 6 -0.71 5.43 -9.50
C GLY A 6 0.54 5.04 -8.73
N ARG A 7 1.68 5.60 -9.07
CA ARG A 7 2.97 5.33 -8.40
C ARG A 7 3.78 6.60 -8.10
N GLY A 8 3.15 7.74 -8.20
CA GLY A 8 3.77 9.04 -7.90
C GLY A 8 3.74 9.38 -6.41
N ALA A 9 4.68 10.20 -5.96
CA ALA A 9 4.77 10.71 -4.60
C ALA A 9 3.71 11.79 -4.30
N GLY A 10 3.78 12.40 -3.11
CA GLY A 10 2.74 13.27 -2.56
C GLY A 10 2.31 14.45 -3.44
N PHE A 11 3.21 15.01 -4.22
CA PHE A 11 2.91 16.15 -5.13
C PHE A 11 2.64 15.75 -6.58
N SER A 12 2.51 14.45 -6.84
CA SER A 12 2.18 13.94 -8.18
C SER A 12 0.69 13.99 -8.46
N ASP A 13 0.30 14.11 -9.72
CA ASP A 13 -1.11 14.04 -10.15
C ASP A 13 -1.74 12.67 -9.88
N THR A 14 -0.93 11.62 -9.80
CA THR A 14 -1.33 10.24 -9.53
C THR A 14 -0.53 9.66 -8.38
N ASN A 15 -1.01 9.89 -7.15
CA ASN A 15 -0.36 9.38 -5.94
C ASN A 15 -0.28 7.85 -5.92
N ASN A 16 0.62 7.34 -5.10
CA ASN A 16 0.89 5.93 -4.96
C ASN A 16 -0.27 5.17 -4.32
N GLY A 17 -0.92 4.31 -5.08
CA GLY A 17 -1.97 3.42 -4.61
C GLY A 17 -1.92 2.11 -5.38
N SER A 18 -2.03 1.00 -4.68
CA SER A 18 -1.98 -0.32 -5.29
C SER A 18 -3.06 -1.26 -4.78
N CYS A 19 -3.30 -2.35 -5.51
CA CYS A 19 -4.29 -3.34 -5.12
C CYS A 19 -3.91 -4.76 -5.55
N PHE A 20 -4.56 -5.73 -4.92
CA PHE A 20 -4.56 -7.14 -5.30
C PHE A 20 -5.86 -7.80 -4.82
N SER A 21 -6.19 -8.97 -5.36
CA SER A 21 -7.33 -9.76 -4.92
C SER A 21 -6.89 -10.93 -4.05
N SER A 22 -7.72 -11.27 -3.05
CA SER A 22 -7.59 -12.49 -2.24
C SER A 22 -8.98 -13.09 -2.02
N GLY A 23 -9.30 -14.15 -2.76
CA GLY A 23 -10.67 -14.66 -2.85
C GLY A 23 -11.65 -13.57 -3.31
N SER A 24 -12.80 -13.47 -2.66
CA SER A 24 -13.82 -12.45 -2.95
C SER A 24 -13.52 -11.05 -2.36
N ARG A 25 -12.28 -10.78 -1.99
CA ARG A 25 -11.84 -9.49 -1.43
C ARG A 25 -10.93 -8.76 -2.39
N LEU A 26 -11.15 -7.46 -2.54
CA LEU A 26 -10.23 -6.54 -3.21
C LEU A 26 -9.52 -5.73 -2.13
N ILE A 27 -8.20 -5.86 -2.06
CA ILE A 27 -7.36 -5.23 -1.06
C ILE A 27 -6.61 -4.07 -1.71
N PHE A 28 -6.74 -2.88 -1.13
CA PHE A 28 -5.95 -1.70 -1.44
C PHE A 28 -4.84 -1.51 -0.40
N MET A 29 -3.62 -1.27 -0.88
CA MET A 29 -2.52 -0.76 -0.05
C MET A 29 -2.56 0.76 -0.17
N ASP A 30 -2.96 1.42 0.90
CA ASP A 30 -3.37 2.83 0.96
C ASP A 30 -4.58 3.17 0.06
N CYS A 31 -5.13 4.35 0.25
CA CYS A 31 -6.28 4.82 -0.52
C CYS A 31 -6.15 6.32 -0.86
N PRO A 32 -5.17 6.71 -1.69
CA PRO A 32 -5.11 8.05 -2.24
C PRO A 32 -6.34 8.37 -3.10
N LEU A 33 -6.53 9.62 -3.45
CA LEU A 33 -7.68 10.05 -4.24
C LEU A 33 -7.77 9.31 -5.59
N ILE A 34 -6.62 8.98 -6.20
CA ILE A 34 -6.60 8.23 -7.47
C ILE A 34 -7.24 6.84 -7.34
N THR A 35 -7.12 6.18 -6.19
CA THR A 35 -7.78 4.88 -5.91
C THR A 35 -9.29 5.01 -6.05
N PHE A 36 -9.90 6.02 -5.43
CA PHE A 36 -11.33 6.29 -5.57
C PHE A 36 -11.71 6.60 -7.03
N ILE A 37 -10.95 7.48 -7.70
CA ILE A 37 -11.23 7.88 -9.09
C ILE A 37 -11.22 6.66 -10.01
N ARG A 38 -10.21 5.81 -9.91
CA ARG A 38 -10.07 4.59 -10.70
C ARG A 38 -11.20 3.60 -10.39
N LEU A 39 -11.50 3.35 -9.11
CA LEU A 39 -12.59 2.48 -8.67
C LEU A 39 -13.94 2.94 -9.26
N LYS A 40 -14.22 4.24 -9.19
CA LYS A 40 -15.44 4.81 -9.73
C LYS A 40 -15.56 4.69 -11.26
N ASN A 41 -14.45 4.94 -11.98
CA ASN A 41 -14.48 5.02 -13.44
C ASN A 41 -14.40 3.64 -14.12
N GLU A 42 -13.69 2.71 -13.52
CA GLU A 42 -13.37 1.41 -14.11
C GLU A 42 -14.22 0.27 -13.53
N GLY A 43 -14.68 0.43 -12.29
CA GLY A 43 -15.50 -0.56 -11.60
C GLY A 43 -14.72 -1.75 -11.03
N LEU A 44 -15.35 -2.49 -10.12
CA LEU A 44 -14.75 -3.61 -9.39
C LEU A 44 -14.29 -4.76 -10.28
N SER A 45 -15.07 -5.08 -11.32
CA SER A 45 -14.77 -6.23 -12.19
C SER A 45 -13.45 -6.10 -12.93
N LYS A 46 -13.08 -4.88 -13.32
CA LYS A 46 -11.78 -4.64 -13.98
C LYS A 46 -10.62 -4.91 -13.01
N PHE A 47 -10.72 -4.47 -11.77
CA PHE A 47 -9.69 -4.74 -10.75
C PHE A 47 -9.60 -6.23 -10.43
N ALA A 48 -10.71 -6.92 -10.23
CA ALA A 48 -10.73 -8.35 -9.94
C ALA A 48 -10.08 -9.16 -11.06
N SER A 49 -10.39 -8.89 -12.34
CA SER A 49 -9.80 -9.60 -13.47
C SER A 49 -8.31 -9.34 -13.67
N SER A 50 -7.84 -8.13 -13.35
CA SER A 50 -6.43 -7.76 -13.52
C SER A 50 -5.52 -8.33 -12.43
N THR A 51 -6.08 -8.72 -11.28
CA THR A 51 -5.33 -9.20 -10.12
C THR A 51 -5.27 -10.73 -10.00
N GLY A 52 -5.68 -11.47 -11.06
CA GLY A 52 -5.63 -12.95 -11.05
C GLY A 52 -6.69 -13.62 -10.19
N GLY A 53 -7.53 -12.85 -9.50
CA GLY A 53 -8.75 -13.33 -8.88
C GLY A 53 -9.69 -13.80 -10.00
N GLY A 54 -10.00 -15.10 -10.07
CA GLY A 54 -10.87 -15.66 -11.09
C GLY A 54 -12.22 -14.91 -11.16
N ASP A 55 -13.23 -15.48 -11.82
CA ASP A 55 -14.57 -14.89 -11.96
C ASP A 55 -15.34 -14.72 -10.63
N GLU A 56 -14.64 -14.69 -9.47
CA GLU A 56 -15.28 -14.47 -8.18
C GLU A 56 -15.72 -13.01 -8.03
N GLU A 57 -17.01 -12.85 -7.72
CA GLU A 57 -17.58 -11.56 -7.40
C GLU A 57 -16.92 -10.96 -6.13
N ILE A 58 -16.43 -9.74 -6.23
CA ILE A 58 -15.87 -9.02 -5.07
C ILE A 58 -17.04 -8.67 -4.11
N LYS A 59 -16.91 -9.12 -2.87
CA LYS A 59 -17.91 -8.94 -1.81
C LYS A 59 -17.46 -7.98 -0.71
N GLU A 60 -16.18 -7.68 -0.64
CA GLU A 60 -15.60 -6.82 0.38
C GLU A 60 -14.44 -6.00 -0.22
N LEU A 61 -14.35 -4.74 0.17
CA LEU A 61 -13.18 -3.91 -0.02
C LEU A 61 -12.40 -3.85 1.30
N ILE A 62 -11.09 -4.03 1.21
CA ILE A 62 -10.18 -3.86 2.34
C ILE A 62 -9.18 -2.77 1.99
N VAL A 63 -8.91 -1.89 2.95
CA VAL A 63 -7.87 -0.85 2.82
C VAL A 63 -6.87 -1.03 3.95
N ALA A 64 -5.65 -1.44 3.64
CA ALA A 64 -4.54 -1.48 4.59
C ALA A 64 -3.76 -0.17 4.50
N VAL A 65 -3.84 0.65 5.55
CA VAL A 65 -3.23 1.98 5.60
C VAL A 65 -1.81 1.88 6.14
N THR A 66 -0.84 2.56 5.51
CA THR A 66 0.54 2.64 6.00
C THR A 66 0.73 3.77 7.00
N HIS A 67 0.19 4.95 6.71
CA HIS A 67 0.20 6.14 7.55
C HIS A 67 -0.83 7.16 7.05
N THR A 68 -0.98 8.30 7.73
CA THR A 68 -2.12 9.22 7.53
C THR A 68 -1.84 10.46 6.69
N HIS A 69 -0.77 10.51 5.89
CA HIS A 69 -0.60 11.59 4.92
C HIS A 69 -1.75 11.58 3.89
N SER A 70 -2.11 12.75 3.38
CA SER A 70 -3.26 12.92 2.48
C SER A 70 -3.12 12.18 1.15
N ASP A 71 -1.92 12.02 0.66
CA ASP A 71 -1.60 11.23 -0.53
C ASP A 71 -1.66 9.71 -0.31
N HIS A 72 -1.91 9.26 0.94
CA HIS A 72 -2.17 7.86 1.31
C HIS A 72 -3.62 7.60 1.73
N VAL A 73 -4.31 8.61 2.31
CA VAL A 73 -5.68 8.42 2.82
C VAL A 73 -6.72 9.35 2.22
N GLY A 74 -6.34 10.25 1.31
CA GLY A 74 -7.23 11.30 0.80
C GLY A 74 -8.44 10.82 -0.01
N GLY A 75 -8.43 9.58 -0.49
CA GLY A 75 -9.56 8.94 -1.17
C GLY A 75 -10.43 8.06 -0.27
N LEU A 76 -10.04 7.84 0.99
CA LEU A 76 -10.60 6.81 1.85
C LEU A 76 -12.08 7.05 2.17
N ALA A 77 -12.46 8.23 2.63
CA ALA A 77 -13.85 8.57 2.94
C ALA A 77 -14.77 8.46 1.71
N MET A 78 -14.30 8.95 0.56
CA MET A 78 -15.04 8.84 -0.70
C MET A 78 -15.21 7.39 -1.13
N THR A 79 -14.19 6.55 -0.95
CA THR A 79 -14.25 5.11 -1.24
C THR A 79 -15.25 4.41 -0.33
N ILE A 80 -15.28 4.70 0.97
CA ILE A 80 -16.27 4.18 1.92
C ILE A 80 -17.70 4.56 1.48
N HIS A 81 -17.94 5.83 1.21
CA HIS A 81 -19.28 6.29 0.77
C HIS A 81 -19.68 5.65 -0.55
N TYR A 82 -18.78 5.58 -1.53
CA TYR A 82 -19.09 4.97 -2.83
C TYR A 82 -19.37 3.47 -2.71
N ALA A 83 -18.55 2.75 -1.97
CA ALA A 83 -18.76 1.33 -1.70
C ALA A 83 -20.11 1.06 -1.02
N THR A 84 -20.42 1.84 0.01
CA THR A 84 -21.68 1.69 0.77
C THR A 84 -22.92 2.07 -0.05
N PHE A 85 -22.91 3.27 -0.66
CA PHE A 85 -24.13 3.80 -1.27
C PHE A 85 -24.35 3.39 -2.73
N VAL A 86 -23.28 3.10 -3.46
CA VAL A 86 -23.33 2.77 -4.89
C VAL A 86 -23.09 1.28 -5.13
N LEU A 87 -21.98 0.75 -4.64
CA LEU A 87 -21.57 -0.64 -4.87
C LEU A 87 -22.31 -1.63 -3.96
N LYS A 88 -22.82 -1.19 -2.80
CA LYS A 88 -23.44 -2.03 -1.77
C LYS A 88 -22.50 -3.09 -1.22
N ILE A 89 -21.23 -2.74 -1.05
CA ILE A 89 -20.15 -3.60 -0.57
C ILE A 89 -19.63 -3.02 0.74
N HIS A 90 -19.30 -3.89 1.69
CA HIS A 90 -18.67 -3.51 2.95
C HIS A 90 -17.22 -3.09 2.75
N VAL A 91 -16.76 -2.12 3.55
CA VAL A 91 -15.36 -1.67 3.59
C VAL A 91 -14.77 -1.97 4.95
N THR A 92 -13.66 -2.68 4.98
CA THR A 92 -12.83 -2.85 6.17
C THR A 92 -11.55 -2.02 6.04
N VAL A 93 -11.35 -1.07 6.94
CA VAL A 93 -10.14 -0.25 7.04
C VAL A 93 -9.24 -0.85 8.10
N ILE A 94 -8.01 -1.17 7.73
CA ILE A 94 -7.00 -1.74 8.62
C ILE A 94 -5.96 -0.69 8.94
N ALA A 95 -5.91 -0.29 10.20
CA ALA A 95 -4.87 0.58 10.75
C ALA A 95 -3.67 -0.27 11.21
N PRO A 96 -2.42 0.15 10.96
CA PRO A 96 -1.25 -0.62 11.36
C PRO A 96 -1.02 -0.66 12.87
N SER A 97 -1.51 0.32 13.61
CA SER A 97 -1.42 0.42 15.07
C SER A 97 -2.67 1.07 15.67
N GLU A 98 -2.79 1.02 17.01
CA GLU A 98 -3.89 1.67 17.72
C GLU A 98 -3.85 3.19 17.58
N GLU A 99 -2.65 3.81 17.56
CA GLU A 99 -2.50 5.26 17.37
C GLU A 99 -3.00 5.67 15.98
N VAL A 100 -2.63 4.94 14.93
CA VAL A 100 -3.11 5.21 13.56
C VAL A 100 -4.61 4.94 13.45
N LYS A 101 -5.16 3.94 14.18
CA LYS A 101 -6.60 3.70 14.24
C LYS A 101 -7.36 4.90 14.82
N GLN A 102 -6.83 5.50 15.88
CA GLN A 102 -7.41 6.71 16.48
C GLN A 102 -7.36 7.92 15.52
N ASP A 103 -6.24 8.12 14.82
CA ASP A 103 -6.10 9.17 13.81
C ASP A 103 -7.12 8.96 12.66
N LEU A 104 -7.28 7.73 12.18
CA LEU A 104 -8.25 7.38 11.13
C LEU A 104 -9.71 7.50 11.63
N ASP A 105 -10.01 7.12 12.86
CA ASP A 105 -11.34 7.33 13.44
C ASP A 105 -11.68 8.82 13.50
N PHE A 106 -10.74 9.66 13.91
CA PHE A 106 -10.94 11.10 13.93
C PHE A 106 -11.15 11.66 12.51
N LEU A 107 -10.30 11.27 11.55
CA LEU A 107 -10.41 11.68 10.16
C LEU A 107 -11.80 11.29 9.59
N LEU A 108 -12.12 10.02 9.62
CA LEU A 108 -13.32 9.49 8.97
C LEU A 108 -14.61 9.93 9.64
N SER A 109 -14.71 9.77 10.98
CA SER A 109 -15.97 10.04 11.67
C SER A 109 -16.17 11.52 11.97
N ARG A 110 -15.10 12.24 12.33
CA ARG A 110 -15.22 13.62 12.82
C ARG A 110 -15.03 14.67 11.72
N LEU A 111 -14.08 14.47 10.80
CA LEU A 111 -13.79 15.45 9.74
C LEU A 111 -14.62 15.17 8.48
N ASP A 112 -14.64 13.91 8.00
CA ASP A 112 -15.34 13.52 6.78
C ASP A 112 -16.80 13.08 7.02
N GLY A 113 -17.22 12.89 8.29
CA GLY A 113 -18.59 12.55 8.64
C GLY A 113 -19.05 11.16 8.19
N CYS A 114 -18.15 10.21 8.03
CA CYS A 114 -18.48 8.82 7.72
C CYS A 114 -19.27 8.20 8.89
N ASN A 115 -20.41 7.58 8.58
CA ASN A 115 -21.17 6.84 9.59
C ASN A 115 -20.44 5.54 9.93
N LYS A 116 -20.14 5.35 11.22
CA LYS A 116 -19.42 4.17 11.74
C LYS A 116 -20.14 2.84 11.46
N ASP A 117 -21.44 2.85 11.16
CA ASP A 117 -22.18 1.66 10.76
C ASP A 117 -21.93 1.22 9.31
N THR A 118 -21.24 2.04 8.52
CA THR A 118 -21.02 1.79 7.08
C THR A 118 -19.66 1.19 6.74
N TYR A 119 -18.75 1.10 7.70
CA TYR A 119 -17.43 0.49 7.53
C TYR A 119 -16.95 -0.14 8.86
N SER A 120 -15.99 -1.03 8.77
CA SER A 120 -15.24 -1.52 9.92
C SER A 120 -13.88 -0.83 9.98
N LEU A 121 -13.45 -0.41 11.17
CA LEU A 121 -12.11 0.11 11.43
C LEU A 121 -11.44 -0.74 12.51
N VAL A 122 -10.42 -1.48 12.12
CA VAL A 122 -9.73 -2.44 12.98
C VAL A 122 -8.22 -2.20 12.94
N THR A 123 -7.49 -2.66 13.97
CA THR A 123 -6.04 -2.74 13.87
C THR A 123 -5.62 -3.97 13.06
N ALA A 124 -4.41 -3.96 12.52
CA ALA A 124 -3.84 -5.12 11.84
C ALA A 124 -3.75 -6.35 12.77
N GLU A 125 -3.47 -6.14 14.06
CA GLU A 125 -3.47 -7.20 15.06
C GLU A 125 -4.86 -7.83 15.23
N GLU A 126 -5.91 -6.99 15.38
CA GLU A 126 -7.30 -7.44 15.44
C GLU A 126 -7.68 -8.19 14.17
N TYR A 127 -7.33 -7.63 12.99
CA TYR A 127 -7.63 -8.25 11.71
C TYR A 127 -6.97 -9.62 11.52
N MET A 128 -5.68 -9.75 11.84
CA MET A 128 -4.96 -11.04 11.76
C MET A 128 -5.49 -12.07 12.75
N ARG A 129 -5.88 -11.65 13.96
CA ARG A 129 -6.42 -12.54 14.99
C ARG A 129 -7.83 -13.06 14.62
N ASP A 130 -8.70 -12.18 14.17
CA ASP A 130 -10.15 -12.45 14.05
C ASP A 130 -10.58 -12.78 12.61
N GLY A 131 -9.75 -12.46 11.60
CA GLY A 131 -10.04 -12.60 10.17
C GLY A 131 -9.93 -14.02 9.61
N GLY A 132 -9.41 -14.99 10.38
CA GLY A 132 -9.25 -16.38 9.94
C GLY A 132 -8.49 -16.50 8.61
N ASP A 133 -8.94 -17.42 7.74
CA ASP A 133 -8.32 -17.62 6.40
C ASP A 133 -8.39 -16.34 5.53
N GLY A 134 -9.34 -15.47 5.81
CA GLY A 134 -9.47 -14.19 5.09
C GLY A 134 -8.37 -13.19 5.37
N ALA A 135 -7.65 -13.33 6.48
CA ALA A 135 -6.51 -12.49 6.85
C ALA A 135 -5.16 -13.13 6.51
N ALA A 136 -5.13 -14.36 5.97
CA ALA A 136 -3.91 -15.12 5.73
C ALA A 136 -2.90 -14.42 4.80
N TRP A 137 -3.34 -13.49 3.99
CA TRP A 137 -2.48 -12.67 3.14
C TRP A 137 -1.60 -11.69 3.91
N MET A 138 -2.01 -11.22 5.09
CA MET A 138 -1.23 -10.31 5.94
C MET A 138 -0.35 -11.11 6.90
N LYS A 139 0.97 -10.96 6.80
CA LYS A 139 1.94 -11.73 7.58
C LYS A 139 2.54 -10.91 8.74
N ALA A 140 2.83 -9.63 8.50
CA ALA A 140 3.35 -8.73 9.52
C ALA A 140 3.12 -7.27 9.16
N VAL A 141 3.09 -6.43 10.19
CA VAL A 141 3.18 -4.97 10.12
C VAL A 141 4.57 -4.57 10.56
N ILE A 142 5.22 -3.70 9.81
CA ILE A 142 6.63 -3.36 9.99
C ILE A 142 6.75 -1.86 10.29
N PRO A 143 7.04 -1.47 11.53
CA PRO A 143 7.27 -0.06 11.86
C PRO A 143 8.47 0.49 11.09
N THR A 144 8.34 1.71 10.59
CA THR A 144 9.43 2.38 9.87
C THR A 144 9.54 3.85 10.23
N LYS A 145 10.57 4.50 9.69
CA LYS A 145 10.85 5.93 9.90
C LYS A 145 10.53 6.72 8.64
N HIS A 146 9.79 7.78 8.82
CA HIS A 146 9.46 8.74 7.78
C HIS A 146 9.63 10.17 8.34
N VAL A 147 8.56 10.96 8.41
CA VAL A 147 8.65 12.33 8.95
C VAL A 147 8.62 12.34 10.49
N PRO A 148 9.37 13.22 11.18
CA PRO A 148 9.37 13.29 12.63
C PRO A 148 8.00 13.53 13.27
N ALA A 149 7.11 14.25 12.57
CA ALA A 149 5.74 14.51 13.05
C ALA A 149 4.86 13.26 13.15
N LEU A 150 5.21 12.19 12.42
CA LEU A 150 4.53 10.90 12.44
C LEU A 150 5.42 9.78 13.02
N ASP A 151 6.41 10.11 13.86
CA ASP A 151 7.25 9.10 14.50
C ASP A 151 6.38 8.08 15.27
N GLY A 152 6.66 6.79 15.05
CA GLY A 152 5.86 5.68 15.58
C GLY A 152 4.51 5.43 14.86
N ARG A 153 4.15 6.20 13.83
CA ARG A 153 2.88 6.08 13.09
C ARG A 153 3.04 5.82 11.59
N CYS A 154 4.25 5.42 11.16
CA CYS A 154 4.53 5.03 9.78
C CYS A 154 4.93 3.56 9.73
N PHE A 155 4.37 2.82 8.78
CA PHE A 155 4.50 1.38 8.69
C PHE A 155 4.55 0.92 7.24
N GLY A 156 5.16 -0.26 7.05
CA GLY A 156 4.98 -1.08 5.87
C GLY A 156 4.40 -2.43 6.25
N TYR A 157 4.29 -3.32 5.27
CA TYR A 157 3.65 -4.62 5.43
C TYR A 157 4.49 -5.74 4.81
N ASN A 158 4.53 -6.89 5.47
CA ASN A 158 4.84 -8.16 4.84
C ASN A 158 3.52 -8.85 4.53
N ILE A 159 3.29 -9.16 3.26
CA ILE A 159 2.06 -9.77 2.76
C ILE A 159 2.36 -10.94 1.83
N GLU A 160 1.37 -11.76 1.58
CA GLU A 160 1.44 -12.80 0.55
C GLU A 160 0.51 -12.43 -0.61
N VAL A 161 1.05 -12.34 -1.81
CA VAL A 161 0.28 -12.05 -3.02
C VAL A 161 0.55 -13.17 -4.04
N ASP A 162 -0.49 -13.88 -4.44
CA ASP A 162 -0.39 -15.01 -5.37
C ASP A 162 0.65 -16.08 -4.93
N GLY A 163 0.74 -16.35 -3.62
CA GLY A 163 1.70 -17.28 -3.05
C GLY A 163 3.14 -16.74 -2.97
N VAL A 164 3.37 -15.46 -3.29
CA VAL A 164 4.69 -14.83 -3.26
C VAL A 164 4.83 -13.94 -2.02
N ASN A 165 5.89 -14.16 -1.24
CA ASN A 165 6.25 -13.27 -0.14
C ASN A 165 6.56 -11.87 -0.69
N THR A 166 5.80 -10.89 -0.25
CA THR A 166 5.85 -9.52 -0.76
C THR A 166 6.00 -8.54 0.39
N VAL A 167 6.98 -7.67 0.30
CA VAL A 167 7.20 -6.58 1.26
C VAL A 167 6.83 -5.26 0.60
N TYR A 168 5.96 -4.50 1.26
CA TYR A 168 5.50 -3.18 0.85
C TYR A 168 5.93 -2.16 1.90
N THR A 169 6.80 -1.22 1.55
CA THR A 169 7.43 -0.34 2.57
C THR A 169 6.52 0.76 3.09
N GLY A 170 5.53 1.22 2.30
CA GLY A 170 4.99 2.56 2.52
C GLY A 170 6.10 3.59 2.37
N ASP A 171 5.93 4.77 2.97
CA ASP A 171 6.96 5.80 3.00
C ASP A 171 8.00 5.51 4.08
N THR A 172 9.26 5.56 3.70
CA THR A 172 10.36 5.20 4.59
C THR A 172 11.68 5.87 4.22
N SER A 173 12.46 6.27 5.19
CA SER A 173 13.83 6.75 4.96
C SER A 173 14.88 5.64 5.02
N THR A 174 14.52 4.38 5.34
CA THR A 174 15.45 3.26 5.51
C THR A 174 14.81 1.92 5.18
N LEU A 175 15.59 0.99 4.64
CA LEU A 175 15.16 -0.40 4.40
C LEU A 175 15.47 -1.36 5.55
N ASP A 176 16.22 -0.93 6.55
CA ASP A 176 16.68 -1.80 7.64
C ASP A 176 15.55 -2.62 8.31
N PRO A 177 14.36 -2.04 8.61
CA PRO A 177 13.27 -2.80 9.22
C PRO A 177 12.70 -3.90 8.32
N PHE A 178 12.87 -3.78 7.01
CA PHE A 178 12.27 -4.67 6.01
C PHE A 178 13.16 -5.85 5.63
N ILE A 179 14.47 -5.69 5.77
CA ILE A 179 15.48 -6.72 5.41
C ILE A 179 15.19 -8.10 6.03
N PRO A 180 14.76 -8.22 7.31
CA PRO A 180 14.48 -9.53 7.93
C PRO A 180 13.31 -10.30 7.27
N TYR A 181 12.44 -9.61 6.56
CA TYR A 181 11.26 -10.20 5.89
C TYR A 181 11.54 -10.63 4.45
N LEU A 182 12.71 -10.33 3.92
CA LEU A 182 13.11 -10.68 2.56
C LEU A 182 13.80 -12.05 2.52
N SER A 183 13.31 -12.92 1.68
CA SER A 183 13.87 -14.26 1.39
C SER A 183 14.06 -14.44 -0.11
N GLU A 184 14.67 -15.56 -0.52
CA GLU A 184 14.80 -15.90 -1.93
C GLU A 184 13.43 -15.94 -2.62
N GLY A 185 13.30 -15.28 -3.76
CA GLY A 185 12.07 -15.18 -4.55
C GLY A 185 11.08 -14.12 -4.06
N SER A 186 11.37 -13.42 -2.95
CA SER A 186 10.53 -12.32 -2.47
C SER A 186 10.45 -11.18 -3.48
N VAL A 187 9.36 -10.40 -3.34
CA VAL A 187 9.18 -9.12 -4.03
C VAL A 187 9.23 -8.00 -3.00
N LEU A 188 10.01 -6.96 -3.28
CA LEU A 188 10.05 -5.72 -2.52
C LEU A 188 9.43 -4.60 -3.36
N TYR A 189 8.37 -3.99 -2.87
CA TYR A 189 7.88 -2.70 -3.35
C TYR A 189 8.35 -1.62 -2.39
N THR A 190 9.19 -0.70 -2.88
CA THR A 190 9.76 0.36 -2.06
C THR A 190 9.58 1.72 -2.70
N GLU A 191 9.30 2.72 -1.86
CA GLU A 191 9.39 4.10 -2.30
C GLU A 191 10.79 4.45 -2.78
N CYS A 192 10.90 5.48 -3.62
CA CYS A 192 12.19 6.00 -4.06
C CYS A 192 12.11 7.49 -4.40
N SER A 193 13.01 8.27 -3.83
CA SER A 193 13.14 9.71 -4.10
C SER A 193 14.39 10.01 -4.90
N ALA A 194 14.28 10.92 -5.87
CA ALA A 194 15.42 11.49 -6.60
C ALA A 194 16.26 12.43 -5.73
N TYR A 195 15.71 12.87 -4.58
CA TYR A 195 16.30 13.89 -3.72
C TYR A 195 16.81 13.27 -2.42
N ASP A 196 18.02 13.67 -1.99
CA ASP A 196 18.60 13.21 -0.71
C ASP A 196 17.95 13.95 0.45
N THR A 197 16.88 13.36 0.98
CA THR A 197 16.17 13.84 2.14
C THR A 197 16.33 12.88 3.32
N SER A 198 16.00 13.33 4.53
CA SER A 198 16.02 12.49 5.73
C SER A 198 14.72 11.68 5.91
N VAL A 199 13.71 11.90 5.05
CA VAL A 199 12.36 11.38 5.22
C VAL A 199 11.96 10.33 4.20
N HIS A 200 12.63 10.29 3.03
CA HIS A 200 12.40 9.33 1.96
C HIS A 200 13.64 8.51 1.61
N MET A 201 13.43 7.36 0.99
CA MET A 201 14.51 6.51 0.48
C MET A 201 15.16 7.14 -0.74
N TYR A 202 16.33 7.74 -0.54
CA TYR A 202 17.09 8.33 -1.64
C TYR A 202 17.62 7.26 -2.61
N VAL A 203 17.49 7.52 -3.91
CA VAL A 203 17.82 6.58 -4.97
C VAL A 203 19.27 6.06 -4.89
N ASP A 204 20.25 6.91 -4.58
CA ASP A 204 21.65 6.45 -4.51
C ASP A 204 21.90 5.56 -3.28
N ARG A 205 21.17 5.75 -2.17
CA ARG A 205 21.18 4.83 -1.03
C ARG A 205 20.54 3.49 -1.40
N LEU A 206 19.43 3.52 -2.14
CA LEU A 206 18.76 2.31 -2.61
C LEU A 206 19.65 1.49 -3.56
N ILE A 207 20.35 2.14 -4.48
CA ILE A 207 21.31 1.50 -5.39
C ILE A 207 22.39 0.74 -4.61
N GLY A 208 22.79 1.24 -3.45
CA GLY A 208 23.75 0.55 -2.58
C GLY A 208 23.32 -0.84 -2.11
N TYR A 209 22.03 -1.17 -2.17
CA TYR A 209 21.49 -2.50 -1.86
C TYR A 209 21.40 -3.43 -3.08
N SER A 210 21.77 -2.99 -4.30
CA SER A 210 21.52 -3.75 -5.53
C SER A 210 22.19 -5.15 -5.52
N ASP A 211 23.44 -5.23 -5.10
CA ASP A 211 24.16 -6.52 -5.01
C ASP A 211 23.51 -7.44 -3.95
N PHE A 212 23.12 -6.90 -2.81
CA PHE A 212 22.42 -7.65 -1.77
C PHE A 212 21.12 -8.26 -2.28
N PHE A 213 20.27 -7.50 -2.98
CA PHE A 213 19.02 -8.00 -3.51
C PHE A 213 19.22 -9.02 -4.61
N LYS A 214 20.22 -8.80 -5.46
CA LYS A 214 20.59 -9.74 -6.51
C LYS A 214 21.08 -11.08 -5.94
N GLU A 215 21.97 -11.05 -4.94
CA GLU A 215 22.46 -12.26 -4.27
C GLU A 215 21.36 -13.00 -3.53
N LYS A 216 20.42 -12.28 -2.95
CA LYS A 216 19.26 -12.85 -2.25
C LYS A 216 18.13 -13.31 -3.18
N GLY A 217 18.20 -13.01 -4.48
CA GLY A 217 17.12 -13.33 -5.42
C GLY A 217 15.83 -12.55 -5.17
N VAL A 218 15.93 -11.32 -4.64
CA VAL A 218 14.79 -10.42 -4.38
C VAL A 218 14.53 -9.55 -5.61
N ARG A 219 13.30 -9.50 -6.08
CA ARG A 219 12.87 -8.57 -7.14
C ARG A 219 12.42 -7.27 -6.51
N VAL A 220 12.92 -6.14 -7.03
CA VAL A 220 12.65 -4.81 -6.47
C VAL A 220 11.86 -3.97 -7.46
N TYR A 221 10.72 -3.49 -7.01
CA TYR A 221 9.86 -2.57 -7.76
C TYR A 221 9.75 -1.23 -7.03
N LEU A 222 9.92 -0.15 -7.79
CA LEU A 222 9.94 1.22 -7.28
C LEU A 222 8.54 1.83 -7.37
N MET A 223 8.11 2.45 -6.30
CA MET A 223 6.83 3.14 -6.16
C MET A 223 7.01 4.48 -5.47
N HIS A 224 5.95 5.29 -5.37
CA HIS A 224 5.96 6.60 -4.70
C HIS A 224 7.09 7.50 -5.21
N LEU A 225 7.15 7.68 -6.54
CA LEU A 225 8.25 8.34 -7.24
C LEU A 225 7.98 9.84 -7.35
N ASP A 226 8.92 10.66 -6.90
CA ASP A 226 8.83 12.13 -6.98
C ASP A 226 9.39 12.69 -8.30
N ASP A 227 10.38 12.03 -8.90
CA ASP A 227 10.94 12.34 -10.24
C ASP A 227 11.29 11.00 -10.92
N GLU A 228 10.27 10.40 -11.55
CA GLU A 228 10.36 9.09 -12.15
C GLU A 228 11.47 8.97 -13.20
N ASP A 229 11.59 9.95 -14.07
CA ASP A 229 12.59 9.93 -15.17
C ASP A 229 14.02 9.92 -14.60
N THR A 230 14.28 10.78 -13.61
CA THR A 230 15.58 10.84 -12.93
C THR A 230 15.87 9.53 -12.20
N ILE A 231 14.91 9.00 -11.45
CA ILE A 231 15.06 7.75 -10.69
C ILE A 231 15.35 6.59 -11.63
N LEU A 232 14.54 6.39 -12.68
CA LEU A 232 14.70 5.27 -13.62
C LEU A 232 16.00 5.35 -14.41
N SER A 233 16.44 6.54 -14.75
CA SER A 233 17.76 6.75 -15.36
C SER A 233 18.90 6.30 -14.44
N LYS A 234 18.83 6.64 -13.14
CA LYS A 234 19.85 6.29 -12.16
C LYS A 234 19.92 4.80 -11.85
N VAL A 235 18.77 4.13 -11.74
CA VAL A 235 18.71 2.69 -11.42
C VAL A 235 18.97 1.78 -12.63
N SER A 236 19.23 2.34 -13.80
CA SER A 236 19.54 1.56 -15.01
C SER A 236 20.68 0.59 -14.76
N GLY A 237 20.47 -0.70 -15.06
CA GLY A 237 21.45 -1.76 -14.85
C GLY A 237 21.49 -2.39 -13.45
N THR A 238 20.72 -1.89 -12.46
CA THR A 238 20.63 -2.49 -11.13
C THR A 238 19.69 -3.70 -11.06
N GLY A 239 18.77 -3.83 -12.01
CA GLY A 239 17.65 -4.78 -11.97
C GLY A 239 16.43 -4.26 -11.22
N PHE A 240 16.43 -2.98 -10.78
CA PHE A 240 15.25 -2.34 -10.20
C PHE A 240 14.33 -1.83 -11.31
N GLU A 241 13.04 -2.02 -11.15
CA GLU A 241 12.02 -1.67 -12.13
C GLU A 241 10.95 -0.77 -11.49
N ALA A 242 10.30 0.07 -12.28
CA ALA A 242 9.12 0.77 -11.79
C ALA A 242 7.96 -0.21 -11.58
N ALA A 243 7.17 -0.01 -10.52
CA ALA A 243 5.98 -0.80 -10.29
C ALA A 243 5.01 -0.70 -11.47
N GLU A 244 4.41 -1.83 -11.87
CA GLU A 244 3.55 -1.91 -13.04
C GLU A 244 2.21 -1.21 -12.80
N LEU A 245 1.85 -0.26 -13.67
CA LEU A 245 0.53 0.39 -13.64
C LEU A 245 -0.55 -0.52 -14.21
N ALA A 246 -1.75 -0.48 -13.60
CA ALA A 246 -2.94 -1.24 -14.00
C ALA A 246 -3.62 -0.68 -15.25
#